data_28f7fdb54e0daf25c562e3c96e8bcf2e
#
_entry.id   28f7fdb54e0daf25c562e3c96e8bcf2e
#
_cell.length_a   1.000
_cell.length_b   1.000
_cell.length_c   1.000
_cell.angle_alpha   90.00
_cell.angle_beta   90.00
_cell.angle_gamma   90.00
#
_symmetry.space_group_name_H-M   'P 1'
#
loop_
_entity.id
_entity.type
_entity.pdbx_description
1 polymer ?
#
loop_
_entity_poly.entity_id
_entity_poly.type
_entity_poly.pdbx_seq_one_letter_code
_entity_poly.pdbx_strand_id
1 'polypeptide(L)'
;VGKVEGIDQKAIAKVSVEGIIAVEEVSVTTPIAEAPHLPESVRTYHSNGQVSSAKVTWEPIAPSQYQKEGVFTVSGQVEGSALPTKLHVRVSAQTENGANISDQWTGSELPLAFASDSNPSDLVSNVNDKVISYTDQPANRWTNWNRREEDSVGVLFGDSGILTKRSVDNLNVAFHEDHGVGAPKSYVIEYYVGQATPTAPKNPSFVESEEHVFNDDSNWKPVTNLKAPDQLKAGEMNHFNFDKVDTYAVRIRMVRADDKLGTSITEVQIFSKQVAPAKQAQTRIQVAGQDLPNFNPDLTDYYLEAKDGKADEVTASVSNNGLATVVPSVREGDPVRVIVKAENGDILGEYRIHFTKDKDLLARKPIATVKQARLIQLGQNLELPS
;
A
#
# COMPACT_ATOMS: atom_id res chain seq x y z
N VAL A 1 -33.66 -18.90 -33.70
CA VAL A 1 -33.90 -20.24 -34.25
C VAL A 1 -34.12 -20.09 -35.75
N GLY A 2 -33.21 -20.64 -36.55
CA GLY A 2 -33.34 -20.66 -38.02
C GLY A 2 -33.91 -22.00 -38.48
N LYS A 3 -34.65 -21.97 -39.61
CA LYS A 3 -35.14 -23.17 -40.28
C LYS A 3 -34.17 -23.48 -41.43
N VAL A 4 -33.69 -24.69 -41.51
CA VAL A 4 -32.86 -25.13 -42.65
C VAL A 4 -33.81 -25.75 -43.71
N GLU A 5 -33.76 -25.23 -44.93
CA GLU A 5 -34.61 -25.68 -46.02
C GLU A 5 -34.27 -27.12 -46.40
N GLY A 6 -35.27 -27.99 -46.41
CA GLY A 6 -35.13 -29.42 -46.76
C GLY A 6 -34.81 -30.39 -45.61
N ILE A 7 -34.76 -29.95 -44.37
CA ILE A 7 -34.56 -30.84 -43.21
C ILE A 7 -35.43 -30.34 -42.04
N ASP A 8 -36.00 -31.30 -41.30
CA ASP A 8 -36.87 -31.01 -40.12
C ASP A 8 -36.06 -30.64 -38.85
N GLN A 9 -34.78 -30.27 -39.01
CA GLN A 9 -33.91 -29.86 -37.93
C GLN A 9 -33.85 -28.33 -37.78
N LYS A 10 -34.01 -27.87 -36.55
CA LYS A 10 -33.86 -26.44 -36.18
C LYS A 10 -32.41 -26.11 -35.90
N ALA A 11 -31.85 -25.15 -36.61
CA ALA A 11 -30.58 -24.56 -36.24
C ALA A 11 -30.77 -23.60 -35.06
N ILE A 12 -30.03 -23.81 -33.99
CA ILE A 12 -30.04 -22.95 -32.81
C ILE A 12 -28.68 -22.23 -32.79
N ALA A 13 -28.70 -20.93 -33.03
CA ALA A 13 -27.52 -20.08 -32.75
C ALA A 13 -27.57 -19.64 -31.26
N LYS A 14 -26.59 -20.06 -30.47
CA LYS A 14 -26.35 -19.49 -29.16
C LYS A 14 -25.48 -18.25 -29.36
N VAL A 15 -26.05 -17.08 -29.14
CA VAL A 15 -25.31 -15.82 -29.11
C VAL A 15 -24.95 -15.54 -27.65
N SER A 16 -23.67 -15.55 -27.35
CA SER A 16 -23.16 -15.09 -26.05
C SER A 16 -22.77 -13.61 -26.20
N VAL A 17 -23.44 -12.75 -25.48
CA VAL A 17 -23.06 -11.34 -25.41
C VAL A 17 -22.04 -11.22 -24.28
N GLU A 18 -20.81 -10.87 -24.62
CA GLU A 18 -19.79 -10.57 -23.62
C GLU A 18 -20.09 -9.21 -22.98
N GLY A 19 -20.11 -9.19 -21.65
CA GLY A 19 -20.38 -7.96 -20.90
C GLY A 19 -19.89 -8.04 -19.47
N ILE A 20 -19.77 -6.87 -18.84
CA ILE A 20 -19.46 -6.76 -17.41
C ILE A 20 -20.70 -7.22 -16.62
N ILE A 21 -20.53 -8.20 -15.75
CA ILE A 21 -21.60 -8.80 -14.93
C ILE A 21 -21.48 -8.44 -13.44
N ALA A 22 -20.31 -7.99 -13.00
CA ALA A 22 -20.12 -7.43 -11.67
C ALA A 22 -18.98 -6.40 -11.68
N VAL A 23 -19.08 -5.42 -10.80
CA VAL A 23 -18.09 -4.38 -10.56
C VAL A 23 -17.73 -4.39 -9.08
N GLU A 24 -16.46 -4.28 -8.78
CA GLU A 24 -15.96 -4.23 -7.41
C GLU A 24 -16.24 -2.85 -6.79
N GLU A 25 -16.75 -2.84 -5.55
CA GLU A 25 -16.72 -1.65 -4.71
C GLU A 25 -15.33 -1.55 -4.05
N VAL A 26 -14.89 -0.34 -3.71
CA VAL A 26 -13.57 -0.10 -3.13
C VAL A 26 -13.66 0.67 -1.82
N SER A 27 -12.72 0.41 -0.91
CA SER A 27 -12.58 1.14 0.36
C SER A 27 -11.32 1.98 0.35
N VAL A 28 -11.40 3.17 0.93
CA VAL A 28 -10.26 4.03 1.23
C VAL A 28 -10.39 4.59 2.64
N THR A 29 -9.25 4.91 3.23
CA THR A 29 -9.19 5.58 4.52
C THR A 29 -8.49 6.92 4.37
N THR A 30 -8.89 7.90 5.17
CA THR A 30 -8.26 9.21 5.19
C THR A 30 -8.21 9.75 6.61
N PRO A 31 -7.17 10.50 7.00
CA PRO A 31 -7.16 11.26 8.23
C PRO A 31 -8.21 12.38 8.21
N ILE A 32 -8.60 12.84 9.40
CA ILE A 32 -9.47 14.03 9.53
C ILE A 32 -8.83 15.21 8.80
N ALA A 33 -9.66 15.99 8.10
CA ALA A 33 -9.31 17.17 7.32
C ALA A 33 -8.43 16.90 6.07
N GLU A 34 -8.22 15.65 5.70
CA GLU A 34 -7.52 15.27 4.48
C GLU A 34 -8.48 14.70 3.44
N ALA A 35 -8.34 15.16 2.19
CA ALA A 35 -9.14 14.62 1.09
C ALA A 35 -8.76 13.14 0.84
N PRO A 36 -9.74 12.24 0.71
CA PRO A 36 -9.44 10.84 0.40
C PRO A 36 -8.86 10.70 -1.01
N HIS A 37 -7.94 9.75 -1.16
CA HIS A 37 -7.40 9.38 -2.46
C HIS A 37 -8.46 8.60 -3.25
N LEU A 38 -8.78 9.07 -4.45
CA LEU A 38 -9.77 8.43 -5.31
C LEU A 38 -9.08 7.46 -6.29
N PRO A 39 -9.38 6.15 -6.25
CA PRO A 39 -8.86 5.21 -7.23
C PRO A 39 -9.30 5.59 -8.66
N GLU A 40 -8.40 5.52 -9.62
CA GLU A 40 -8.69 5.84 -11.03
C GLU A 40 -9.43 4.71 -11.76
N SER A 41 -9.36 3.49 -11.24
CA SER A 41 -9.99 2.32 -11.84
C SER A 41 -10.48 1.33 -10.78
N VAL A 42 -11.44 0.50 -11.20
CA VAL A 42 -12.00 -0.57 -10.39
C VAL A 42 -11.98 -1.89 -11.16
N ARG A 43 -11.97 -3.01 -10.42
CA ARG A 43 -11.99 -4.33 -11.01
C ARG A 43 -13.39 -4.67 -11.54
N THR A 44 -13.43 -5.29 -12.72
CA THR A 44 -14.65 -5.73 -13.38
C THR A 44 -14.61 -7.22 -13.72
N TYR A 45 -15.75 -7.87 -13.64
CA TYR A 45 -15.91 -9.29 -13.91
C TYR A 45 -16.83 -9.47 -15.11
N HIS A 46 -16.40 -10.29 -16.07
CA HIS A 46 -17.06 -10.48 -17.35
C HIS A 46 -17.77 -11.83 -17.43
N SER A 47 -18.80 -11.89 -18.27
CA SER A 47 -19.59 -13.11 -18.51
C SER A 47 -18.80 -14.27 -19.10
N ASN A 48 -17.65 -14.00 -19.71
CA ASN A 48 -16.73 -15.02 -20.21
C ASN A 48 -15.73 -15.54 -19.13
N GLY A 49 -15.84 -15.04 -17.88
CA GLY A 49 -14.95 -15.37 -16.76
C GLY A 49 -13.70 -14.49 -16.68
N GLN A 50 -13.50 -13.59 -17.63
CA GLN A 50 -12.37 -12.67 -17.59
C GLN A 50 -12.54 -11.64 -16.47
N VAL A 51 -11.42 -11.25 -15.87
CA VAL A 51 -11.33 -10.16 -14.89
C VAL A 51 -10.47 -9.07 -15.50
N SER A 52 -10.94 -7.84 -15.49
CA SER A 52 -10.20 -6.68 -16.00
C SER A 52 -10.33 -5.48 -15.06
N SER A 53 -9.72 -4.38 -15.41
CA SER A 53 -9.83 -3.09 -14.73
C SER A 53 -10.46 -2.09 -15.68
N ALA A 54 -11.42 -1.31 -15.19
CA ALA A 54 -12.06 -0.25 -15.96
C ALA A 54 -11.93 1.09 -15.23
N LYS A 55 -11.81 2.18 -15.99
CA LYS A 55 -11.78 3.53 -15.43
C LYS A 55 -13.09 3.84 -14.72
N VAL A 56 -12.99 4.64 -13.67
CA VAL A 56 -14.13 5.09 -12.89
C VAL A 56 -14.12 6.60 -12.71
N THR A 57 -15.29 7.20 -12.83
CA THR A 57 -15.50 8.62 -12.51
C THR A 57 -16.34 8.68 -11.24
N TRP A 58 -15.77 9.26 -10.19
CA TRP A 58 -16.41 9.42 -8.89
C TRP A 58 -17.19 10.73 -8.80
N GLU A 59 -18.28 10.73 -8.05
CA GLU A 59 -18.96 11.95 -7.68
C GLU A 59 -18.04 12.85 -6.81
N PRO A 60 -18.18 14.18 -6.88
CA PRO A 60 -17.38 15.10 -6.07
C PRO A 60 -17.59 14.89 -4.57
N ILE A 61 -16.53 14.95 -3.80
CA ILE A 61 -16.58 14.87 -2.33
C ILE A 61 -16.49 16.28 -1.77
N ALA A 62 -17.51 16.71 -1.00
CA ALA A 62 -17.48 17.97 -0.33
C ALA A 62 -16.47 17.95 0.84
N PRO A 63 -15.65 19.01 1.04
CA PRO A 63 -14.67 19.06 2.13
C PRO A 63 -15.26 18.80 3.52
N SER A 64 -16.53 19.15 3.75
CA SER A 64 -17.24 18.89 5.01
C SER A 64 -17.40 17.41 5.35
N GLN A 65 -17.32 16.52 4.37
CA GLN A 65 -17.51 15.07 4.58
C GLN A 65 -16.34 14.39 5.28
N TYR A 66 -15.14 14.97 5.21
CA TYR A 66 -13.94 14.42 5.86
C TYR A 66 -13.38 15.30 6.99
N GLN A 67 -14.18 16.27 7.52
CA GLN A 67 -13.77 17.10 8.66
C GLN A 67 -13.94 16.42 10.03
N LYS A 68 -14.62 15.27 10.09
CA LYS A 68 -14.91 14.53 11.32
C LYS A 68 -14.74 13.04 11.07
N GLU A 69 -14.46 12.30 12.14
CA GLU A 69 -14.51 10.84 12.08
C GLU A 69 -15.87 10.34 11.60
N GLY A 70 -15.85 9.32 10.79
CA GLY A 70 -17.05 8.71 10.24
C GLY A 70 -16.80 7.86 9.01
N VAL A 71 -17.89 7.36 8.45
CA VAL A 71 -17.91 6.58 7.22
C VAL A 71 -18.93 7.20 6.28
N PHE A 72 -18.59 7.33 5.01
CA PHE A 72 -19.52 7.74 3.96
C PHE A 72 -19.21 7.00 2.65
N THR A 73 -20.15 7.04 1.72
CA THR A 73 -20.00 6.43 0.40
C THR A 73 -20.07 7.45 -0.70
N VAL A 74 -19.34 7.21 -1.78
CA VAL A 74 -19.32 8.04 -3.00
C VAL A 74 -19.70 7.15 -4.17
N SER A 75 -20.65 7.58 -5.01
CA SER A 75 -21.01 6.83 -6.21
C SER A 75 -19.98 6.99 -7.30
N GLY A 76 -19.75 5.93 -8.07
CA GLY A 76 -18.84 5.93 -9.21
C GLY A 76 -19.51 5.36 -10.46
N GLN A 77 -19.17 5.96 -11.60
CA GLN A 77 -19.55 5.46 -12.93
C GLN A 77 -18.37 4.78 -13.58
N VAL A 78 -18.56 3.54 -14.01
CA VAL A 78 -17.52 2.69 -14.59
C VAL A 78 -17.61 2.73 -16.10
N GLU A 79 -16.49 3.02 -16.76
CA GLU A 79 -16.41 3.04 -18.22
C GLU A 79 -16.77 1.68 -18.82
N GLY A 80 -17.66 1.69 -19.80
CA GLY A 80 -18.14 0.46 -20.46
C GLY A 80 -19.11 -0.40 -19.64
N SER A 81 -19.66 0.09 -18.51
CA SER A 81 -20.61 -0.64 -17.67
C SER A 81 -21.82 0.21 -17.33
N ALA A 82 -23.00 -0.43 -17.32
CA ALA A 82 -24.22 0.14 -16.75
C ALA A 82 -24.30 -0.12 -15.23
N LEU A 83 -23.46 -0.99 -14.67
CA LEU A 83 -23.43 -1.28 -13.24
C LEU A 83 -22.67 -0.17 -12.52
N PRO A 84 -23.24 0.45 -11.47
CA PRO A 84 -22.56 1.42 -10.65
C PRO A 84 -21.53 0.74 -9.75
N THR A 85 -20.59 1.54 -9.23
CA THR A 85 -19.73 1.15 -8.12
C THR A 85 -19.84 2.16 -6.99
N LYS A 86 -19.29 1.81 -5.81
CA LYS A 86 -19.20 2.70 -4.67
C LYS A 86 -17.78 2.71 -4.09
N LEU A 87 -17.37 3.90 -3.67
CA LEU A 87 -16.20 4.10 -2.84
C LEU A 87 -16.67 4.26 -1.39
N HIS A 88 -16.18 3.42 -0.50
CA HIS A 88 -16.45 3.50 0.93
C HIS A 88 -15.28 4.23 1.59
N VAL A 89 -15.56 5.39 2.16
CA VAL A 89 -14.54 6.22 2.79
C VAL A 89 -14.68 6.16 4.30
N ARG A 90 -13.62 5.80 5.00
CA ARG A 90 -13.52 5.96 6.45
C ARG A 90 -12.58 7.10 6.80
N VAL A 91 -13.08 8.04 7.59
CA VAL A 91 -12.32 9.17 8.14
C VAL A 91 -12.00 8.85 9.60
N SER A 92 -10.74 8.93 10.01
CA SER A 92 -10.35 8.64 11.38
C SER A 92 -9.19 9.52 11.86
N ALA A 93 -9.21 9.86 13.15
CA ALA A 93 -8.10 10.52 13.84
C ALA A 93 -6.97 9.53 14.21
N GLN A 94 -7.29 8.24 14.28
CA GLN A 94 -6.30 7.22 14.62
C GLN A 94 -5.38 6.98 13.43
N THR A 95 -4.10 7.30 13.62
CA THR A 95 -3.05 7.07 12.62
C THR A 95 -1.94 6.21 13.20
N GLU A 96 -1.29 5.47 12.33
CA GLU A 96 -0.09 4.69 12.65
C GLU A 96 0.97 4.90 11.58
N ASN A 97 2.20 4.52 11.88
CA ASN A 97 3.24 4.50 10.88
C ASN A 97 3.00 3.31 9.94
N GLY A 98 2.91 3.60 8.66
CA GLY A 98 2.87 2.60 7.60
C GLY A 98 4.27 2.15 7.17
N ALA A 99 4.47 2.03 5.86
CA ALA A 99 5.76 1.65 5.30
C ALA A 99 6.83 2.73 5.55
N ASN A 100 8.07 2.29 5.77
CA ASN A 100 9.22 3.18 5.69
C ASN A 100 9.49 3.50 4.22
N ILE A 101 9.24 4.75 3.81
CA ILE A 101 9.35 5.21 2.42
C ILE A 101 10.77 5.63 2.03
N SER A 102 11.71 5.59 2.99
CA SER A 102 13.15 5.83 2.73
C SER A 102 13.92 4.55 2.42
N ASP A 103 13.38 3.37 2.73
CA ASP A 103 14.07 2.11 2.54
C ASP A 103 14.45 1.87 1.08
N GLN A 104 15.74 1.71 0.82
CA GLN A 104 16.24 1.30 -0.47
C GLN A 104 15.88 -0.16 -0.75
N TRP A 105 15.24 -0.40 -1.89
CA TRP A 105 14.92 -1.74 -2.32
C TRP A 105 16.02 -2.25 -3.26
N THR A 106 16.50 -3.46 -3.00
CA THR A 106 17.57 -4.07 -3.82
C THR A 106 17.18 -4.07 -5.30
N GLY A 107 17.94 -3.36 -6.15
CA GLY A 107 17.71 -3.26 -7.57
C GLY A 107 16.85 -2.07 -8.03
N SER A 108 16.41 -1.22 -7.13
CA SER A 108 15.73 0.05 -7.45
C SER A 108 16.66 1.24 -7.22
N GLU A 109 16.64 2.22 -8.12
CA GLU A 109 17.38 3.48 -7.93
C GLU A 109 16.70 4.43 -6.94
N LEU A 110 15.41 4.21 -6.64
CA LEU A 110 14.60 5.06 -5.75
C LEU A 110 13.77 4.19 -4.80
N PRO A 111 13.61 4.61 -3.53
CA PRO A 111 14.14 5.84 -2.90
C PRO A 111 15.66 5.83 -2.81
N LEU A 112 16.29 7.02 -2.94
CA LEU A 112 17.73 7.17 -2.99
C LEU A 112 18.20 8.09 -1.87
N ALA A 113 19.08 7.59 -1.01
CA ALA A 113 19.80 8.43 -0.06
C ALA A 113 20.85 9.28 -0.79
N PHE A 114 21.03 10.53 -0.38
CA PHE A 114 22.04 11.44 -0.92
C PHE A 114 22.70 12.26 0.19
N ALA A 115 23.94 12.67 -0.05
CA ALA A 115 24.68 13.56 0.83
C ALA A 115 25.40 14.66 0.06
N SER A 116 25.58 15.83 0.68
CA SER A 116 26.43 16.90 0.12
C SER A 116 27.82 16.38 -0.18
N ASP A 117 28.42 15.69 0.80
CA ASP A 117 29.72 15.04 0.73
C ASP A 117 29.76 13.82 1.66
N SER A 118 30.72 12.93 1.47
CA SER A 118 30.91 11.72 2.28
C SER A 118 32.39 11.41 2.42
N ASN A 119 32.72 10.64 3.44
CA ASN A 119 33.97 9.92 3.39
C ASN A 119 33.91 8.85 2.29
N PRO A 120 34.92 8.70 1.41
CA PRO A 120 34.87 7.70 0.35
C PRO A 120 34.69 6.25 0.79
N SER A 121 35.01 5.92 2.05
CA SER A 121 34.76 4.58 2.62
C SER A 121 33.40 4.42 3.31
N ASP A 122 32.69 5.51 3.59
CA ASP A 122 31.47 5.54 4.37
C ASP A 122 30.36 6.24 3.56
N LEU A 123 29.89 5.57 2.49
CA LEU A 123 28.96 6.15 1.50
C LEU A 123 27.54 6.29 2.03
N VAL A 124 26.81 7.26 1.48
CA VAL A 124 25.44 7.57 1.91
C VAL A 124 24.43 6.45 1.64
N SER A 125 24.69 5.54 0.72
CA SER A 125 23.84 4.36 0.49
C SER A 125 23.67 3.46 1.73
N ASN A 126 24.51 3.65 2.74
CA ASN A 126 24.44 2.90 3.99
C ASN A 126 23.39 3.44 4.97
N VAL A 127 22.77 4.59 4.72
CA VAL A 127 21.84 5.19 5.69
C VAL A 127 20.37 4.81 5.47
N ASN A 128 20.06 4.03 4.42
CA ASN A 128 18.70 3.57 4.16
C ASN A 128 18.66 2.10 3.74
N ASP A 129 19.59 1.30 4.27
CA ASP A 129 19.76 -0.12 3.99
C ASP A 129 19.04 -1.05 4.99
N LYS A 130 18.28 -0.48 5.94
CA LYS A 130 17.55 -1.17 7.03
C LYS A 130 18.45 -1.73 8.13
N VAL A 131 19.71 -1.38 8.15
CA VAL A 131 20.66 -1.87 9.16
C VAL A 131 21.02 -0.76 10.12
N ILE A 132 20.46 -0.81 11.31
CA ILE A 132 20.84 0.09 12.41
C ILE A 132 21.95 -0.58 13.20
N SER A 133 23.11 0.06 13.29
CA SER A 133 24.24 -0.45 14.04
C SER A 133 24.88 0.64 14.89
N TYR A 134 25.07 0.31 16.16
CA TYR A 134 25.76 1.19 17.13
C TYR A 134 27.04 0.54 17.66
N THR A 135 27.53 -0.46 16.92
CA THR A 135 28.83 -1.08 17.23
C THR A 135 29.99 -0.16 16.85
N ASP A 136 31.15 -0.37 17.43
CA ASP A 136 32.33 0.39 17.07
C ASP A 136 32.70 0.13 15.58
N GLN A 137 32.86 1.22 14.83
CA GLN A 137 33.15 1.23 13.39
C GLN A 137 32.24 0.31 12.53
N PRO A 138 30.92 0.50 12.55
CA PRO A 138 30.03 -0.33 11.75
C PRO A 138 30.32 -0.15 10.25
N ALA A 139 30.23 -1.21 9.48
CA ALA A 139 30.49 -1.19 8.04
C ALA A 139 29.41 -0.40 7.26
N ASN A 140 28.18 -0.35 7.81
CA ASN A 140 27.04 0.35 7.22
C ASN A 140 26.82 1.70 7.89
N ARG A 141 27.59 2.68 7.55
CA ARG A 141 27.43 4.05 8.03
C ARG A 141 27.78 5.06 6.95
N TRP A 142 27.23 6.21 7.07
CA TRP A 142 27.72 7.43 6.43
C TRP A 142 28.50 8.25 7.46
N THR A 143 29.63 8.85 7.03
CA THR A 143 30.35 9.81 7.83
C THR A 143 30.87 10.98 7.00
N ASN A 144 30.99 12.15 7.62
CA ASN A 144 31.84 13.22 7.14
C ASN A 144 33.20 13.22 7.86
N TRP A 145 33.86 12.10 7.86
CA TRP A 145 35.20 11.94 8.50
C TRP A 145 36.24 12.98 8.03
N ASN A 146 36.06 13.53 6.82
CA ASN A 146 36.78 14.69 6.30
C ASN A 146 36.57 15.96 7.16
N ARG A 147 35.58 15.93 8.08
CA ARG A 147 35.33 16.95 9.11
C ARG A 147 35.01 18.32 8.54
N ARG A 148 34.24 18.36 7.46
CA ARG A 148 33.63 19.60 7.00
C ARG A 148 32.74 20.16 8.13
N GLU A 149 32.64 21.48 8.17
CA GLU A 149 31.86 22.15 9.22
C GLU A 149 30.37 21.80 9.12
N GLU A 150 29.87 21.78 7.89
CA GLU A 150 28.47 21.51 7.60
C GLU A 150 28.33 20.48 6.47
N ASP A 151 27.41 19.54 6.63
CA ASP A 151 27.01 18.59 5.61
C ASP A 151 25.53 18.28 5.70
N SER A 152 24.95 17.79 4.61
CA SER A 152 23.57 17.35 4.56
C SER A 152 23.46 15.89 4.12
N VAL A 153 22.47 15.20 4.70
CA VAL A 153 22.03 13.86 4.29
C VAL A 153 20.53 13.90 4.06
N GLY A 154 20.07 13.31 3.00
CA GLY A 154 18.65 13.30 2.65
C GLY A 154 18.23 12.07 1.87
N VAL A 155 16.93 12.01 1.56
CA VAL A 155 16.31 10.94 0.77
C VAL A 155 15.47 11.56 -0.34
N LEU A 156 15.70 11.14 -1.57
CA LEU A 156 14.88 11.40 -2.74
C LEU A 156 13.88 10.26 -2.88
N PHE A 157 12.58 10.58 -2.89
CA PHE A 157 11.51 9.60 -2.83
C PHE A 157 11.20 8.96 -4.17
N GLY A 158 10.81 7.70 -4.12
CA GLY A 158 10.29 6.96 -5.24
C GLY A 158 9.38 5.83 -4.80
N ASP A 159 8.65 5.30 -5.77
CA ASP A 159 7.84 4.11 -5.62
C ASP A 159 8.14 3.18 -6.78
N SER A 160 8.57 1.96 -6.46
CA SER A 160 8.92 0.95 -7.47
C SER A 160 9.92 1.49 -8.52
N GLY A 161 10.90 2.30 -8.09
CA GLY A 161 11.90 2.92 -8.95
C GLY A 161 11.44 4.17 -9.70
N ILE A 162 10.20 4.62 -9.50
CA ILE A 162 9.65 5.82 -10.14
C ILE A 162 9.69 6.99 -9.15
N LEU A 163 10.26 8.12 -9.57
CA LEU A 163 10.27 9.35 -8.76
C LEU A 163 8.84 9.74 -8.35
N THR A 164 8.60 9.84 -7.05
CA THR A 164 7.26 10.06 -6.52
C THR A 164 7.28 11.13 -5.44
N LYS A 165 6.41 12.11 -5.56
CA LYS A 165 6.18 13.10 -4.50
C LYS A 165 5.46 12.44 -3.34
N ARG A 166 5.93 12.67 -2.11
CA ARG A 166 5.38 12.07 -0.89
C ARG A 166 4.92 13.12 0.10
N SER A 167 3.83 12.81 0.82
CA SER A 167 3.43 13.54 2.01
C SER A 167 4.24 13.04 3.20
N VAL A 168 5.01 13.93 3.83
CA VAL A 168 5.96 13.61 4.89
C VAL A 168 5.74 14.52 6.08
N ASP A 169 5.72 13.97 7.27
CA ASP A 169 5.59 14.68 8.55
C ASP A 169 6.60 14.21 9.61
N ASN A 170 7.55 13.38 9.22
CA ASN A 170 8.56 12.82 10.12
C ASN A 170 9.86 12.52 9.40
N LEU A 171 10.94 12.50 10.17
CA LEU A 171 12.26 12.03 9.80
C LEU A 171 12.88 11.43 11.06
N ASN A 172 13.45 10.23 10.99
CA ASN A 172 14.11 9.59 12.11
C ASN A 172 15.56 9.30 11.71
N VAL A 173 16.51 9.61 12.60
CA VAL A 173 17.93 9.48 12.31
C VAL A 173 18.64 8.73 13.44
N ALA A 174 19.31 7.64 13.08
CA ALA A 174 20.18 6.89 13.97
C ALA A 174 21.62 7.45 13.87
N PHE A 175 21.99 8.35 14.79
CA PHE A 175 23.36 8.82 14.89
C PHE A 175 24.22 7.78 15.58
N HIS A 176 25.45 7.65 15.11
CA HIS A 176 26.47 6.76 15.64
C HIS A 176 27.65 7.59 16.18
N GLU A 177 28.31 7.09 17.21
CA GLU A 177 29.55 7.69 17.73
C GLU A 177 30.67 6.67 17.86
N ASP A 178 31.86 7.12 17.57
CA ASP A 178 33.10 6.45 17.84
C ASP A 178 34.20 7.48 18.11
N HIS A 179 35.49 7.08 18.05
CA HIS A 179 36.65 7.92 18.39
C HIS A 179 36.79 9.21 17.57
N GLY A 180 36.01 9.43 16.54
CA GLY A 180 36.18 10.60 15.68
C GLY A 180 34.89 11.10 15.02
N VAL A 181 33.76 10.49 15.31
CA VAL A 181 32.44 10.91 14.81
C VAL A 181 31.41 10.85 15.92
N GLY A 182 30.31 11.58 15.76
CA GLY A 182 29.22 11.60 16.72
C GLY A 182 27.98 12.31 16.18
N ALA A 183 27.05 12.62 17.06
CA ALA A 183 25.87 13.42 16.71
C ALA A 183 26.30 14.90 16.47
N PRO A 184 25.57 15.62 15.57
CA PRO A 184 25.87 17.03 15.30
C PRO A 184 25.48 17.94 16.47
N LYS A 185 26.10 19.12 16.57
CA LYS A 185 25.75 20.14 17.58
C LYS A 185 24.49 20.93 17.23
N SER A 186 24.19 21.05 15.93
CA SER A 186 23.02 21.74 15.44
C SER A 186 22.61 21.17 14.08
N TYR A 187 21.35 21.36 13.74
CA TYR A 187 20.77 20.84 12.52
C TYR A 187 19.57 21.66 12.05
N VAL A 188 19.24 21.51 10.78
CA VAL A 188 17.98 21.99 10.18
C VAL A 188 17.40 20.85 9.35
N ILE A 189 16.11 20.57 9.51
CA ILE A 189 15.39 19.64 8.64
C ILE A 189 14.70 20.47 7.56
N GLU A 190 14.93 20.09 6.32
CA GLU A 190 14.48 20.83 5.16
C GLU A 190 13.79 19.90 4.14
N TYR A 191 12.84 20.43 3.41
CA TYR A 191 12.16 19.74 2.33
C TYR A 191 12.32 20.48 1.01
N TYR A 192 12.36 19.72 -0.09
CA TYR A 192 12.55 20.26 -1.43
C TYR A 192 11.31 21.01 -1.93
N VAL A 193 11.49 22.25 -2.38
CA VAL A 193 10.44 23.14 -2.90
C VAL A 193 10.77 23.69 -4.29
N GLY A 194 11.85 23.22 -4.91
CA GLY A 194 12.28 23.69 -6.23
C GLY A 194 11.18 23.53 -7.26
N GLN A 195 11.10 24.47 -8.22
CA GLN A 195 10.11 24.42 -9.29
C GLN A 195 10.37 23.29 -10.29
N ALA A 196 11.65 22.95 -10.50
CA ALA A 196 12.03 21.80 -11.33
C ALA A 196 11.79 20.48 -10.58
N THR A 197 11.25 19.50 -11.27
CA THR A 197 11.23 18.12 -10.76
C THR A 197 12.68 17.64 -10.65
N PRO A 198 13.14 17.20 -9.46
CA PRO A 198 14.53 16.77 -9.32
C PRO A 198 14.76 15.45 -10.06
N THR A 199 16.01 15.20 -10.40
CA THR A 199 16.46 13.89 -10.91
C THR A 199 17.33 13.23 -9.84
N ALA A 200 17.60 11.94 -9.96
CA ALA A 200 18.60 11.29 -9.12
C ALA A 200 19.99 11.86 -9.39
N PRO A 201 20.74 12.25 -8.35
CA PRO A 201 22.16 12.67 -8.52
C PRO A 201 22.97 11.52 -9.15
N LYS A 202 23.92 11.84 -10.01
CA LYS A 202 24.83 10.85 -10.59
C LYS A 202 25.81 10.31 -9.56
N ASN A 203 26.14 11.13 -8.57
CA ASN A 203 27.02 10.78 -7.46
C ASN A 203 26.35 11.08 -6.12
N PRO A 204 25.45 10.21 -5.65
CA PRO A 204 24.62 10.50 -4.48
C PRO A 204 25.40 10.78 -3.19
N SER A 205 26.62 10.25 -3.06
CA SER A 205 27.47 10.48 -1.88
C SER A 205 28.24 11.78 -1.93
N PHE A 206 28.26 12.50 -3.07
CA PHE A 206 29.06 13.69 -3.28
C PHE A 206 28.32 14.68 -4.19
N VAL A 207 27.08 15.01 -3.81
CA VAL A 207 26.19 15.84 -4.65
C VAL A 207 26.80 17.21 -4.97
N GLU A 208 27.57 17.79 -4.04
CA GLU A 208 28.25 19.06 -4.30
C GLU A 208 29.32 18.99 -5.39
N SER A 209 29.77 17.79 -5.74
CA SER A 209 30.76 17.60 -6.82
C SER A 209 30.16 17.72 -8.22
N GLU A 210 28.86 17.86 -8.33
CA GLU A 210 28.15 17.95 -9.62
C GLU A 210 27.20 19.16 -9.67
N GLU A 211 26.80 19.55 -10.88
CA GLU A 211 25.74 20.53 -11.05
C GLU A 211 24.39 19.87 -10.83
N HIS A 212 23.80 20.10 -9.65
CA HIS A 212 22.54 19.49 -9.22
C HIS A 212 21.65 20.48 -8.49
N VAL A 213 20.33 20.35 -8.68
CA VAL A 213 19.31 21.23 -8.06
C VAL A 213 19.32 21.17 -6.52
N PHE A 214 19.90 20.14 -5.94
CA PHE A 214 20.03 20.01 -4.48
C PHE A 214 21.11 20.91 -3.89
N ASN A 215 22.02 21.43 -4.71
CA ASN A 215 23.09 22.37 -4.29
C ASN A 215 22.61 23.83 -4.22
N ASP A 216 21.42 24.12 -4.73
CA ASP A 216 20.82 25.45 -4.62
C ASP A 216 19.92 25.49 -3.37
N ASP A 217 20.38 26.22 -2.35
CA ASP A 217 19.66 26.36 -1.09
C ASP A 217 18.28 27.02 -1.25
N SER A 218 18.04 27.78 -2.32
CA SER A 218 16.73 28.34 -2.60
C SER A 218 15.67 27.29 -2.92
N ASN A 219 16.08 26.07 -3.30
CA ASN A 219 15.21 24.91 -3.53
C ASN A 219 14.81 24.18 -2.24
N TRP A 220 15.25 24.64 -1.08
CA TRP A 220 14.96 24.02 0.19
C TRP A 220 14.27 24.98 1.15
N LYS A 221 13.36 24.45 1.97
CA LYS A 221 12.72 25.19 3.05
C LYS A 221 12.77 24.41 4.35
N PRO A 222 13.04 25.06 5.48
CA PRO A 222 12.91 24.44 6.79
C PRO A 222 11.47 23.98 7.02
N VAL A 223 11.32 22.82 7.68
CA VAL A 223 10.02 22.34 8.16
C VAL A 223 9.50 23.26 9.27
N THR A 224 8.18 23.24 9.48
CA THR A 224 7.51 24.05 10.51
C THR A 224 7.01 23.18 11.66
N ASN A 225 6.83 23.80 12.85
CA ASN A 225 6.35 23.14 14.07
C ASN A 225 7.15 21.88 14.43
N LEU A 226 8.48 21.93 14.24
CA LEU A 226 9.38 20.83 14.51
C LEU A 226 9.31 20.44 16.00
N LYS A 227 9.00 19.17 16.24
CA LYS A 227 9.12 18.48 17.52
C LYS A 227 10.30 17.52 17.41
N ALA A 228 11.30 17.73 18.24
CA ALA A 228 12.56 16.99 18.23
C ALA A 228 12.97 16.64 19.67
N PRO A 229 13.92 15.73 19.86
CA PRO A 229 14.56 15.54 21.16
C PRO A 229 15.21 16.83 21.65
N ASP A 230 15.17 17.08 22.96
CA ASP A 230 15.84 18.24 23.58
C ASP A 230 17.35 18.25 23.30
N GLN A 231 17.94 17.07 23.15
CA GLN A 231 19.34 16.87 22.79
C GLN A 231 19.44 15.66 21.86
N LEU A 232 20.17 15.82 20.76
CA LEU A 232 20.50 14.69 19.88
C LEU A 232 21.46 13.75 20.57
N LYS A 233 21.23 12.45 20.39
CA LYS A 233 22.06 11.40 20.97
C LYS A 233 22.52 10.44 19.88
N ALA A 234 23.80 10.11 19.97
CA ALA A 234 24.32 8.95 19.27
C ALA A 234 23.99 7.67 20.04
N GLY A 235 23.93 6.54 19.34
CA GLY A 235 23.59 5.25 19.92
C GLY A 235 22.10 4.99 20.13
N GLU A 236 21.24 5.89 19.66
CA GLU A 236 19.78 5.70 19.63
C GLU A 236 19.16 6.37 18.41
N MET A 237 17.90 6.02 18.11
CA MET A 237 17.11 6.68 17.08
C MET A 237 16.59 8.02 17.60
N ASN A 238 16.84 9.09 16.85
CA ASN A 238 16.31 10.41 17.13
C ASN A 238 15.10 10.66 16.23
N HIS A 239 13.96 11.01 16.84
CA HIS A 239 12.69 11.17 16.16
C HIS A 239 12.34 12.65 15.98
N PHE A 240 12.09 13.04 14.74
CA PHE A 240 11.70 14.40 14.38
C PHE A 240 10.30 14.35 13.76
N ASN A 241 9.36 15.11 14.29
CA ASN A 241 8.02 15.27 13.74
C ASN A 241 7.79 16.75 13.44
N PHE A 242 7.09 17.02 12.35
CA PHE A 242 6.85 18.39 11.85
C PHE A 242 5.52 18.47 11.10
N ASP A 243 5.12 19.68 10.71
CA ASP A 243 3.93 19.84 9.88
C ASP A 243 4.10 19.09 8.56
N LYS A 244 3.02 18.46 8.11
CA LYS A 244 3.02 17.69 6.87
C LYS A 244 3.39 18.56 5.66
N VAL A 245 4.29 18.06 4.86
CA VAL A 245 4.74 18.66 3.59
C VAL A 245 4.64 17.66 2.44
N ASP A 246 4.28 18.13 1.25
CA ASP A 246 4.31 17.34 0.02
C ASP A 246 5.57 17.67 -0.76
N THR A 247 6.48 16.70 -0.86
CA THR A 247 7.82 16.93 -1.41
C THR A 247 8.37 15.72 -2.14
N TYR A 248 9.38 15.95 -2.99
CA TYR A 248 10.18 14.90 -3.61
C TYR A 248 11.36 14.45 -2.75
N ALA A 249 11.83 15.30 -1.84
CA ALA A 249 12.98 14.98 -1.00
C ALA A 249 12.94 15.71 0.34
N VAL A 250 13.53 15.08 1.35
CA VAL A 250 13.80 15.68 2.67
C VAL A 250 15.28 15.51 2.97
N ARG A 251 15.89 16.50 3.61
CA ARG A 251 17.28 16.42 4.11
C ARG A 251 17.38 16.92 5.55
N ILE A 252 18.36 16.42 6.25
CA ILE A 252 18.87 17.01 7.49
C ILE A 252 20.23 17.65 7.16
N ARG A 253 20.32 18.95 7.37
CA ARG A 253 21.58 19.71 7.27
C ARG A 253 22.16 19.85 8.68
N MET A 254 23.41 19.51 8.86
CA MET A 254 24.02 19.26 10.14
C MET A 254 25.33 20.02 10.28
N VAL A 255 25.55 20.61 11.44
CA VAL A 255 26.83 21.20 11.81
C VAL A 255 27.52 20.26 12.81
N ARG A 256 28.75 19.83 12.51
CA ARG A 256 29.52 18.93 13.37
C ARG A 256 29.69 19.44 14.79
N ALA A 257 29.87 18.53 15.76
CA ALA A 257 29.93 18.87 17.18
C ALA A 257 31.10 19.81 17.51
N ASP A 258 32.28 19.51 17.00
CA ASP A 258 33.47 20.35 17.11
C ASP A 258 34.45 20.09 15.96
N ASP A 259 35.62 20.71 15.98
CA ASP A 259 36.65 20.60 14.93
C ASP A 259 37.37 19.24 14.92
N LYS A 260 37.18 18.39 15.93
CA LYS A 260 37.80 17.06 16.07
C LYS A 260 36.84 15.92 15.72
N LEU A 261 35.52 16.17 15.76
CA LEU A 261 34.50 15.17 15.52
C LEU A 261 33.78 15.45 14.20
N GLY A 262 33.69 14.44 13.36
CA GLY A 262 32.75 14.39 12.25
C GLY A 262 31.34 14.01 12.71
N THR A 263 30.40 13.95 11.77
CA THR A 263 29.05 13.43 12.01
C THR A 263 28.93 12.02 11.40
N SER A 264 28.17 11.14 12.05
CA SER A 264 27.92 9.80 11.57
C SER A 264 26.46 9.40 11.70
N ILE A 265 25.94 8.75 10.65
CA ILE A 265 24.57 8.22 10.56
C ILE A 265 24.64 6.77 10.10
N THR A 266 23.91 5.88 10.78
CA THR A 266 23.77 4.48 10.36
C THR A 266 22.39 4.20 9.73
N GLU A 267 21.38 5.02 10.01
CA GLU A 267 20.06 4.82 9.39
C GLU A 267 19.25 6.12 9.37
N VAL A 268 18.51 6.31 8.29
CA VAL A 268 17.48 7.33 8.14
C VAL A 268 16.16 6.64 7.80
N GLN A 269 15.12 6.91 8.58
CA GLN A 269 13.79 6.34 8.36
C GLN A 269 12.75 7.44 8.23
N ILE A 270 11.84 7.27 7.29
CA ILE A 270 10.70 8.16 7.06
C ILE A 270 9.48 7.28 6.86
N PHE A 271 8.53 7.33 7.79
CA PHE A 271 7.33 6.50 7.73
C PHE A 271 6.18 7.26 7.07
N SER A 272 5.52 6.61 6.13
CA SER A 272 4.23 7.10 5.66
C SER A 272 3.22 7.00 6.80
N LYS A 273 2.49 8.09 7.06
CA LYS A 273 1.34 8.04 7.97
C LYS A 273 0.14 7.46 7.22
N GLN A 274 -0.53 6.54 7.87
CA GLN A 274 -1.78 5.97 7.37
C GLN A 274 -2.80 5.87 8.49
N VAL A 275 -4.06 5.85 8.13
CA VAL A 275 -5.12 5.63 9.12
C VAL A 275 -4.97 4.21 9.65
N ALA A 276 -5.01 4.06 10.97
CA ALA A 276 -4.95 2.75 11.62
C ALA A 276 -6.05 1.84 11.04
N PRO A 277 -5.77 0.57 10.73
CA PRO A 277 -6.72 -0.35 10.13
C PRO A 277 -7.94 -0.53 11.04
N ALA A 278 -9.09 -0.80 10.43
CA ALA A 278 -10.28 -1.20 11.16
C ALA A 278 -10.02 -2.52 11.90
N LYS A 279 -10.83 -2.79 12.91
CA LYS A 279 -10.80 -4.09 13.63
C LYS A 279 -10.98 -5.23 12.62
N GLN A 280 -10.51 -6.43 12.99
CA GLN A 280 -10.63 -7.61 12.16
C GLN A 280 -12.06 -7.76 11.59
N ALA A 281 -12.14 -7.89 10.28
CA ALA A 281 -13.38 -7.98 9.55
C ALA A 281 -14.01 -9.39 9.69
N GLN A 282 -15.34 -9.45 9.74
CA GLN A 282 -16.11 -10.69 9.75
C GLN A 282 -16.96 -10.75 8.49
N THR A 283 -16.93 -11.88 7.81
CA THR A 283 -17.71 -12.16 6.61
C THR A 283 -19.04 -12.78 6.96
N ARG A 284 -20.11 -12.32 6.32
CA ARG A 284 -21.44 -12.91 6.35
C ARG A 284 -21.92 -13.12 4.92
N ILE A 285 -22.36 -14.33 4.60
CA ILE A 285 -22.94 -14.67 3.30
C ILE A 285 -24.36 -15.14 3.53
N GLN A 286 -25.30 -14.68 2.70
CA GLN A 286 -26.71 -15.06 2.77
C GLN A 286 -27.19 -15.58 1.41
N VAL A 287 -28.06 -16.56 1.45
CA VAL A 287 -28.72 -17.13 0.28
C VAL A 287 -30.22 -17.05 0.50
N ALA A 288 -30.95 -16.44 -0.43
CA ALA A 288 -32.37 -16.15 -0.29
C ALA A 288 -32.74 -15.47 1.04
N GLY A 289 -31.89 -14.55 1.50
CA GLY A 289 -32.06 -13.79 2.76
C GLY A 289 -31.74 -14.57 4.03
N GLN A 290 -31.35 -15.84 3.95
CA GLN A 290 -30.93 -16.66 5.09
C GLN A 290 -29.41 -16.83 5.12
N ASP A 291 -28.83 -16.88 6.32
CA ASP A 291 -27.39 -17.12 6.45
C ASP A 291 -27.00 -18.44 5.81
N LEU A 292 -25.85 -18.42 5.10
CA LEU A 292 -25.31 -19.62 4.46
C LEU A 292 -25.09 -20.70 5.50
N PRO A 293 -25.76 -21.87 5.38
CA PRO A 293 -25.65 -22.94 6.36
C PRO A 293 -24.21 -23.41 6.55
N ASN A 294 -23.79 -23.59 7.79
CA ASN A 294 -22.45 -24.07 8.16
C ASN A 294 -21.32 -23.25 7.54
N PHE A 295 -21.52 -21.93 7.37
CA PHE A 295 -20.47 -21.05 6.85
C PHE A 295 -19.25 -21.13 7.77
N ASN A 296 -18.11 -21.45 7.16
CA ASN A 296 -16.81 -21.44 7.77
C ASN A 296 -15.84 -20.68 6.83
N PRO A 297 -15.23 -19.60 7.27
CA PRO A 297 -14.33 -18.79 6.43
C PRO A 297 -13.12 -19.57 5.88
N ASP A 298 -12.82 -20.76 6.39
CA ASP A 298 -11.75 -21.61 5.88
C ASP A 298 -12.17 -22.54 4.74
N LEU A 299 -13.45 -22.59 4.41
CA LEU A 299 -14.01 -23.41 3.34
C LEU A 299 -14.38 -22.54 2.16
N THR A 300 -14.08 -22.96 0.94
CA THR A 300 -14.30 -22.16 -0.27
C THR A 300 -15.48 -22.58 -1.10
N ASP A 301 -15.92 -23.84 -1.01
CA ASP A 301 -16.98 -24.38 -1.86
C ASP A 301 -18.17 -24.85 -1.03
N TYR A 302 -19.36 -24.37 -1.41
CA TYR A 302 -20.63 -24.68 -0.77
C TYR A 302 -21.59 -25.19 -1.83
N TYR A 303 -22.28 -26.29 -1.52
CA TYR A 303 -23.24 -26.93 -2.42
C TYR A 303 -24.64 -26.84 -1.82
N LEU A 304 -25.55 -26.21 -2.54
CA LEU A 304 -26.92 -25.97 -2.14
C LEU A 304 -27.90 -26.55 -3.19
N GLU A 305 -29.07 -26.95 -2.75
CA GLU A 305 -30.11 -27.44 -3.63
C GLU A 305 -30.67 -26.33 -4.52
N ALA A 306 -30.65 -26.53 -5.84
CA ALA A 306 -31.21 -25.59 -6.80
C ALA A 306 -32.73 -25.71 -6.81
N LYS A 307 -33.44 -24.69 -6.38
CA LYS A 307 -34.89 -24.57 -6.49
C LYS A 307 -35.24 -24.19 -7.93
N ASP A 308 -36.11 -24.96 -8.56
CA ASP A 308 -36.58 -24.76 -9.95
C ASP A 308 -35.43 -24.62 -10.98
N GLY A 309 -34.25 -25.18 -10.69
CA GLY A 309 -33.09 -25.16 -11.59
C GLY A 309 -32.42 -23.78 -11.71
N LYS A 310 -32.69 -22.85 -10.81
CA LYS A 310 -32.07 -21.51 -10.76
C LYS A 310 -31.26 -21.33 -9.48
N ALA A 311 -30.24 -20.50 -9.55
CA ALA A 311 -29.54 -20.02 -8.38
C ALA A 311 -30.44 -19.07 -7.56
N ASP A 312 -30.51 -19.29 -6.26
CA ASP A 312 -31.12 -18.32 -5.34
C ASP A 312 -30.24 -17.05 -5.27
N GLU A 313 -30.84 -15.94 -4.86
CA GLU A 313 -30.11 -14.70 -4.63
C GLU A 313 -29.07 -14.88 -3.56
N VAL A 314 -27.82 -14.53 -3.88
CA VAL A 314 -26.69 -14.51 -2.96
C VAL A 314 -26.33 -13.08 -2.63
N THR A 315 -26.24 -12.77 -1.34
CA THR A 315 -25.73 -11.49 -0.84
C THR A 315 -24.59 -11.74 0.16
N ALA A 316 -23.70 -10.77 0.28
CA ALA A 316 -22.60 -10.86 1.23
C ALA A 316 -22.29 -9.49 1.84
N SER A 317 -21.80 -9.52 3.06
CA SER A 317 -21.35 -8.33 3.77
C SER A 317 -20.08 -8.64 4.57
N VAL A 318 -19.28 -7.63 4.79
CA VAL A 318 -18.04 -7.71 5.59
C VAL A 318 -18.08 -6.56 6.58
N SER A 319 -17.87 -6.86 7.86
CA SER A 319 -17.84 -5.83 8.91
C SER A 319 -16.59 -4.94 8.83
N ASN A 320 -16.56 -3.89 9.64
CA ASN A 320 -15.41 -3.01 9.80
C ASN A 320 -14.90 -2.42 8.46
N ASN A 321 -15.83 -1.88 7.67
CA ASN A 321 -15.58 -1.27 6.37
C ASN A 321 -14.95 -2.20 5.32
N GLY A 322 -14.98 -3.51 5.55
CA GLY A 322 -14.63 -4.49 4.52
C GLY A 322 -15.73 -4.59 3.45
N LEU A 323 -15.41 -5.17 2.32
CA LEU A 323 -16.28 -5.23 1.14
C LEU A 323 -16.46 -6.64 0.63
N ALA A 324 -17.62 -6.88 0.04
CA ALA A 324 -17.93 -8.11 -0.66
C ALA A 324 -18.37 -7.82 -2.10
N THR A 325 -17.81 -8.55 -3.05
CA THR A 325 -18.25 -8.54 -4.44
C THR A 325 -18.91 -9.87 -4.75
N VAL A 326 -20.18 -9.84 -5.16
CA VAL A 326 -20.90 -11.03 -5.62
C VAL A 326 -20.86 -11.06 -7.14
N VAL A 327 -20.24 -12.09 -7.71
CA VAL A 327 -20.19 -12.33 -9.15
C VAL A 327 -21.22 -13.40 -9.48
N PRO A 328 -22.28 -13.06 -10.20
CA PRO A 328 -23.37 -13.99 -10.48
C PRO A 328 -22.92 -15.14 -11.39
N SER A 329 -23.58 -16.28 -11.27
CA SER A 329 -23.46 -17.37 -12.22
C SER A 329 -23.99 -16.94 -13.62
N VAL A 330 -23.24 -17.29 -14.66
CA VAL A 330 -23.62 -16.95 -16.05
C VAL A 330 -24.14 -18.15 -16.80
N ARG A 331 -23.65 -19.33 -16.47
CA ARG A 331 -24.02 -20.60 -17.12
C ARG A 331 -24.61 -21.55 -16.09
N GLU A 332 -25.47 -22.43 -16.55
CA GLU A 332 -25.93 -23.53 -15.70
C GLU A 332 -24.76 -24.37 -15.23
N GLY A 333 -24.67 -24.59 -13.92
CA GLY A 333 -23.55 -25.30 -13.27
C GLY A 333 -22.39 -24.43 -12.82
N ASP A 334 -22.27 -23.20 -13.30
CA ASP A 334 -21.25 -22.26 -12.76
C ASP A 334 -21.64 -21.80 -11.34
N PRO A 335 -20.69 -21.65 -10.42
CA PRO A 335 -20.98 -21.13 -9.08
C PRO A 335 -21.24 -19.62 -9.10
N VAL A 336 -22.01 -19.16 -8.13
CA VAL A 336 -21.95 -17.75 -7.71
C VAL A 336 -20.66 -17.57 -6.91
N ARG A 337 -19.83 -16.58 -7.27
CA ARG A 337 -18.58 -16.31 -6.58
C ARG A 337 -18.77 -15.13 -5.64
N VAL A 338 -18.24 -15.24 -4.42
CA VAL A 338 -18.25 -14.16 -3.43
C VAL A 338 -16.80 -13.88 -3.05
N ILE A 339 -16.32 -12.70 -3.43
CA ILE A 339 -14.97 -12.22 -3.12
C ILE A 339 -15.08 -11.23 -1.96
N VAL A 340 -14.40 -11.49 -0.87
CA VAL A 340 -14.44 -10.64 0.32
C VAL A 340 -13.07 -10.04 0.62
N LYS A 341 -13.05 -8.76 0.97
CA LYS A 341 -11.84 -7.98 1.22
C LYS A 341 -11.94 -7.24 2.55
N ALA A 342 -10.82 -7.11 3.22
CA ALA A 342 -10.66 -6.16 4.31
C ALA A 342 -10.68 -4.72 3.77
N GLU A 343 -10.81 -3.75 4.66
CA GLU A 343 -10.79 -2.32 4.33
C GLU A 343 -9.54 -1.89 3.54
N ASN A 344 -8.38 -2.47 3.84
CA ASN A 344 -7.11 -2.19 3.15
C ASN A 344 -6.98 -2.87 1.77
N GLY A 345 -8.01 -3.57 1.32
CA GLY A 345 -8.05 -4.28 0.04
C GLY A 345 -7.52 -5.71 0.08
N ASP A 346 -6.99 -6.19 1.22
CA ASP A 346 -6.54 -7.57 1.36
C ASP A 346 -7.70 -8.55 1.19
N ILE A 347 -7.49 -9.57 0.36
CA ILE A 347 -8.48 -10.63 0.13
C ILE A 347 -8.57 -11.50 1.39
N LEU A 348 -9.74 -11.48 2.04
CA LEU A 348 -10.05 -12.33 3.18
C LEU A 348 -10.49 -13.74 2.75
N GLY A 349 -11.12 -13.85 1.58
CA GLY A 349 -11.53 -15.12 1.02
C GLY A 349 -12.26 -14.97 -0.30
N GLU A 350 -12.33 -16.07 -1.04
CA GLU A 350 -13.16 -16.25 -2.23
C GLU A 350 -13.97 -17.52 -2.04
N TYR A 351 -15.30 -17.38 -2.10
CA TYR A 351 -16.26 -18.45 -1.87
C TYR A 351 -17.04 -18.74 -3.14
N ARG A 352 -17.31 -20.02 -3.41
CA ARG A 352 -18.06 -20.52 -4.55
C ARG A 352 -19.33 -21.21 -4.06
N ILE A 353 -20.48 -20.67 -4.42
CA ILE A 353 -21.79 -21.20 -4.03
C ILE A 353 -22.36 -21.91 -5.26
N HIS A 354 -22.39 -23.23 -5.20
CA HIS A 354 -22.87 -24.10 -6.25
C HIS A 354 -24.34 -24.44 -5.98
N PHE A 355 -25.22 -24.22 -6.96
CA PHE A 355 -26.61 -24.62 -6.93
C PHE A 355 -26.78 -25.85 -7.82
N THR A 356 -27.18 -26.98 -7.23
CA THR A 356 -27.22 -28.27 -7.93
C THR A 356 -28.43 -29.12 -7.50
N LYS A 357 -28.87 -30.05 -8.37
CA LYS A 357 -29.83 -31.10 -8.05
C LYS A 357 -29.14 -32.46 -7.82
N ASP A 358 -27.83 -32.52 -8.00
CA ASP A 358 -27.04 -33.72 -7.82
C ASP A 358 -26.89 -34.02 -6.32
N LYS A 359 -27.48 -35.14 -5.89
CA LYS A 359 -27.47 -35.58 -4.49
C LYS A 359 -26.09 -35.95 -3.99
N ASP A 360 -25.18 -36.39 -4.87
CA ASP A 360 -23.80 -36.73 -4.48
C ASP A 360 -22.99 -35.48 -4.22
N LEU A 361 -23.23 -34.39 -4.98
CA LEU A 361 -22.62 -33.10 -4.72
C LEU A 361 -23.19 -32.46 -3.46
N LEU A 362 -24.50 -32.55 -3.21
CA LEU A 362 -25.12 -32.03 -1.99
C LEU A 362 -24.66 -32.78 -0.73
N ALA A 363 -24.26 -34.03 -0.84
CA ALA A 363 -23.71 -34.82 0.27
C ALA A 363 -22.24 -34.56 0.53
N ARG A 364 -21.54 -33.84 -0.34
CA ARG A 364 -20.11 -33.51 -0.15
C ARG A 364 -19.91 -32.62 1.07
N LYS A 365 -18.98 -33.01 1.93
CA LYS A 365 -18.51 -32.12 2.98
C LYS A 365 -17.61 -31.05 2.33
N PRO A 366 -17.70 -29.80 2.80
CA PRO A 366 -16.82 -28.75 2.34
C PRO A 366 -15.34 -29.13 2.51
N ILE A 367 -14.53 -28.84 1.51
CA ILE A 367 -13.08 -29.13 1.52
C ILE A 367 -12.37 -27.86 1.99
N ALA A 368 -11.56 -27.97 3.05
CA ALA A 368 -10.68 -26.90 3.49
C ALA A 368 -9.60 -26.63 2.44
N THR A 369 -9.45 -25.39 2.04
CA THR A 369 -8.37 -24.96 1.15
C THR A 369 -7.22 -24.37 1.95
N VAL A 370 -5.99 -24.64 1.53
CA VAL A 370 -4.80 -24.02 2.14
C VAL A 370 -4.83 -22.53 1.79
N LYS A 371 -5.14 -21.67 2.76
CA LYS A 371 -5.21 -20.21 2.58
C LYS A 371 -3.85 -19.53 2.47
N GLN A 372 -2.76 -20.17 2.92
CA GLN A 372 -1.41 -19.63 2.85
C GLN A 372 -0.41 -20.76 2.53
N ALA A 373 0.15 -20.74 1.33
CA ALA A 373 1.42 -21.41 1.06
C ALA A 373 2.55 -20.46 1.49
N ARG A 374 3.24 -20.74 2.59
CA ARG A 374 4.51 -20.08 2.89
C ARG A 374 5.58 -20.63 1.94
N LEU A 375 6.29 -19.74 1.26
CA LEU A 375 7.50 -20.11 0.55
C LEU A 375 8.52 -20.60 1.61
N ILE A 376 8.81 -21.88 1.62
CA ILE A 376 9.82 -22.47 2.50
C ILE A 376 11.16 -22.30 1.77
N GLN A 377 12.07 -21.53 2.35
CA GLN A 377 13.45 -21.52 1.87
C GLN A 377 14.05 -22.93 2.05
N LEU A 378 14.64 -23.44 0.97
CA LEU A 378 15.40 -24.71 1.00
C LEU A 378 16.45 -24.64 2.12
N GLY A 379 16.32 -25.51 3.11
CA GLY A 379 17.24 -25.61 4.24
C GLY A 379 16.63 -25.44 5.62
N GLN A 380 15.33 -25.11 5.74
CA GLN A 380 14.65 -25.11 7.03
C GLN A 380 13.91 -26.45 7.27
N ASN A 381 14.21 -27.09 8.39
CA ASN A 381 13.45 -28.26 8.85
C ASN A 381 12.06 -27.81 9.31
N LEU A 382 11.03 -28.39 8.71
CA LEU A 382 9.65 -28.23 9.13
C LEU A 382 9.35 -29.27 10.20
N GLU A 383 9.11 -28.82 11.44
CA GLU A 383 8.38 -29.62 12.42
C GLU A 383 6.89 -29.43 12.15
N LEU A 384 6.21 -30.50 11.73
CA LEU A 384 4.77 -30.54 11.63
C LEU A 384 4.20 -30.70 13.04
N PRO A 385 3.20 -29.90 13.45
CA PRO A 385 2.52 -30.14 14.71
C PRO A 385 1.82 -31.51 14.68
N SER A 386 2.03 -32.28 15.74
CA SER A 386 1.42 -33.59 15.99
C SER A 386 -0.09 -33.51 16.18
#